data_09a22aad8f318b74ed48102f1d4d6b3f
#
_entry.id   09a22aad8f318b74ed48102f1d4d6b3f
#
_cell.length_a   1.000
_cell.length_b   1.000
_cell.length_c   1.000
_cell.angle_alpha   90.00
_cell.angle_beta   90.00
_cell.angle_gamma   90.00
#
_symmetry.space_group_name_H-M   'P 1'
#
loop_
_entity.id
_entity.type
_entity.pdbx_description
1 polymer ?
#
loop_
_entity_poly.entity_id
_entity_poly.type
_entity_poly.pdbx_seq_one_letter_code
_entity_poly.pdbx_strand_id
1 'polypeptide(L)'
;MHYTIIDMEKDPRCGQFAYFRAMQYPFASVTVEVDITDMMTARGSRPFFLSLLYAVVRAANAVPQLRRRILPDGRVAEYDWCPPSYTAMKPDGVYVYCTVEGDMPYGTFIAEGQRRQREVLERGTLTEDGDVRSFFFVSSVPWVHYSQLQPPAESPDDSNPRISWGKYVTVN
;
A
#
# COMPACT_ATOMS: atom_id res chain seq x y z
N MET A 1 15.67 -1.74 3.83
CA MET A 1 15.33 -1.29 2.45
C MET A 1 16.35 -0.27 1.99
N HIS A 2 16.70 -0.32 0.70
CA HIS A 2 17.61 0.68 0.11
C HIS A 2 16.79 1.86 -0.47
N TYR A 3 17.35 3.08 -0.39
CA TYR A 3 16.75 4.30 -0.96
C TYR A 3 17.82 5.30 -1.38
N THR A 4 17.45 6.22 -2.25
CA THR A 4 18.27 7.35 -2.70
C THR A 4 17.63 8.66 -2.22
N ILE A 5 18.45 9.60 -1.74
CA ILE A 5 17.98 10.94 -1.38
C ILE A 5 17.74 11.75 -2.65
N ILE A 6 16.56 12.34 -2.74
CA ILE A 6 16.16 13.23 -3.84
C ILE A 6 16.56 14.65 -3.49
N ASP A 7 17.28 15.29 -4.41
CA ASP A 7 17.60 16.72 -4.32
C ASP A 7 16.37 17.56 -4.68
N MET A 8 15.61 17.93 -3.65
CA MET A 8 14.36 18.67 -3.84
C MET A 8 14.59 20.11 -4.35
N GLU A 9 15.78 20.69 -4.20
CA GLU A 9 16.08 22.03 -4.75
C GLU A 9 16.10 22.01 -6.28
N LYS A 10 16.43 20.87 -6.87
CA LYS A 10 16.40 20.64 -8.32
C LYS A 10 15.07 20.10 -8.86
N ASP A 11 14.14 19.71 -7.99
CA ASP A 11 12.81 19.25 -8.44
C ASP A 11 11.96 20.49 -8.81
N PRO A 12 11.40 20.56 -10.03
CA PRO A 12 10.58 21.69 -10.46
C PRO A 12 9.35 21.94 -9.58
N ARG A 13 8.97 20.97 -8.74
CA ARG A 13 7.84 21.07 -7.79
C ARG A 13 8.28 21.47 -6.37
N CYS A 14 9.51 21.90 -6.18
CA CYS A 14 10.06 22.30 -4.87
C CYS A 14 9.14 23.28 -4.13
N GLY A 15 8.67 24.34 -4.82
CA GLY A 15 7.76 25.34 -4.25
C GLY A 15 6.41 24.77 -3.82
N GLN A 16 5.81 23.93 -4.65
CA GLN A 16 4.55 23.25 -4.33
C GLN A 16 4.72 22.28 -3.17
N PHE A 17 5.82 21.53 -3.15
CA PHE A 17 6.14 20.62 -2.04
C PHE A 17 6.21 21.37 -0.71
N ALA A 18 6.96 22.47 -0.66
CA ALA A 18 7.09 23.29 0.55
C ALA A 18 5.73 23.87 0.99
N TYR A 19 4.94 24.37 0.04
CA TYR A 19 3.62 24.92 0.29
C TYR A 19 2.64 23.89 0.88
N PHE A 20 2.51 22.72 0.25
CA PHE A 20 1.59 21.67 0.73
C PHE A 20 2.05 21.05 2.04
N ARG A 21 3.36 20.88 2.22
CA ARG A 21 3.91 20.34 3.47
C ARG A 21 3.61 21.23 4.68
N ALA A 22 3.47 22.52 4.50
CA ALA A 22 3.14 23.47 5.57
C ALA A 22 1.65 23.41 5.99
N MET A 23 0.81 22.68 5.27
CA MET A 23 -0.61 22.55 5.60
C MET A 23 -0.80 21.60 6.80
N GLN A 24 -1.82 21.88 7.59
CA GLN A 24 -2.23 21.01 8.70
C GLN A 24 -2.73 19.62 8.20
N TYR A 25 -3.30 19.58 6.99
CA TYR A 25 -3.82 18.37 6.36
C TYR A 25 -3.36 18.28 4.90
N PRO A 26 -2.12 17.82 4.63
CA PRO A 26 -1.51 17.84 3.30
C PRO A 26 -1.89 16.62 2.44
N PHE A 27 -3.01 15.97 2.71
CA PHE A 27 -3.41 14.72 2.07
C PHE A 27 -4.49 14.94 1.02
N ALA A 28 -4.36 14.25 -0.11
CA ALA A 28 -5.40 14.15 -1.13
C ALA A 28 -5.64 12.67 -1.47
N SER A 29 -6.90 12.31 -1.66
CA SER A 29 -7.29 10.96 -2.11
C SER A 29 -8.02 11.04 -3.43
N VAL A 30 -7.79 10.05 -4.27
CA VAL A 30 -8.50 9.87 -5.54
C VAL A 30 -9.07 8.46 -5.56
N THR A 31 -10.35 8.34 -5.84
CA THR A 31 -11.02 7.05 -6.07
C THR A 31 -11.36 6.92 -7.54
N VAL A 32 -11.00 5.78 -8.13
CA VAL A 32 -11.26 5.46 -9.54
C VAL A 32 -11.81 4.06 -9.68
N GLU A 33 -12.63 3.84 -10.69
CA GLU A 33 -13.05 2.51 -11.09
C GLU A 33 -11.96 1.88 -11.97
N VAL A 34 -11.67 0.60 -11.72
CA VAL A 34 -10.67 -0.15 -12.48
C VAL A 34 -11.29 -1.46 -12.94
N ASP A 35 -11.19 -1.75 -14.23
CA ASP A 35 -11.57 -3.05 -14.78
C ASP A 35 -10.53 -4.10 -14.36
N ILE A 36 -11.01 -5.12 -13.66
CA ILE A 36 -10.19 -6.25 -13.17
C ILE A 36 -10.54 -7.58 -13.85
N THR A 37 -11.26 -7.55 -14.97
CA THR A 37 -11.75 -8.75 -15.68
C THR A 37 -10.60 -9.69 -16.05
N ASP A 38 -9.55 -9.17 -16.65
CA ASP A 38 -8.38 -9.96 -17.04
C ASP A 38 -7.65 -10.56 -15.84
N MET A 39 -7.52 -9.80 -14.75
CA MET A 39 -6.93 -10.29 -13.50
C MET A 39 -7.80 -11.40 -12.90
N MET A 40 -9.13 -11.25 -12.92
CA MET A 40 -10.07 -12.27 -12.45
C MET A 40 -9.93 -13.59 -13.22
N THR A 41 -9.73 -13.51 -14.53
CA THR A 41 -9.47 -14.67 -15.40
C THR A 41 -8.10 -15.28 -15.11
N ALA A 42 -7.05 -14.47 -15.07
CA ALA A 42 -5.66 -14.92 -14.92
C ALA A 42 -5.36 -15.53 -13.53
N ARG A 43 -6.06 -15.08 -12.47
CA ARG A 43 -5.84 -15.65 -11.12
C ARG A 43 -6.24 -17.12 -11.00
N GLY A 44 -7.23 -17.58 -11.77
CA GLY A 44 -7.80 -18.92 -11.64
C GLY A 44 -8.34 -19.15 -10.23
N SER A 45 -7.90 -20.23 -9.57
CA SER A 45 -8.29 -20.58 -8.19
C SER A 45 -7.51 -19.85 -7.08
N ARG A 46 -6.56 -18.99 -7.42
CA ARG A 46 -5.74 -18.28 -6.42
C ARG A 46 -6.57 -17.26 -5.64
N PRO A 47 -6.20 -16.93 -4.38
CA PRO A 47 -6.93 -15.98 -3.54
C PRO A 47 -7.09 -14.61 -4.23
N PHE A 48 -8.31 -14.10 -4.29
CA PHE A 48 -8.63 -12.81 -4.92
C PHE A 48 -7.81 -11.67 -4.31
N PHE A 49 -7.83 -11.56 -2.97
CA PHE A 49 -7.14 -10.48 -2.26
C PHE A 49 -5.65 -10.42 -2.61
N LEU A 50 -4.93 -11.54 -2.49
CA LEU A 50 -3.49 -11.57 -2.78
C LEU A 50 -3.19 -11.35 -4.26
N SER A 51 -4.08 -11.76 -5.16
CA SER A 51 -3.93 -11.53 -6.60
C SER A 51 -4.08 -10.07 -6.96
N LEU A 52 -5.09 -9.40 -6.40
CA LEU A 52 -5.29 -7.97 -6.58
C LEU A 52 -4.16 -7.17 -5.89
N LEU A 53 -3.77 -7.56 -4.68
CA LEU A 53 -2.65 -6.97 -3.96
C LEU A 53 -1.36 -6.99 -4.79
N TYR A 54 -1.05 -8.13 -5.41
CA TYR A 54 0.11 -8.24 -6.29
C TYR A 54 0.08 -7.24 -7.43
N ALA A 55 -1.05 -7.15 -8.15
CA ALA A 55 -1.19 -6.24 -9.28
C ALA A 55 -1.06 -4.77 -8.84
N VAL A 56 -1.74 -4.40 -7.76
CA VAL A 56 -1.74 -3.04 -7.20
C VAL A 56 -0.34 -2.62 -6.74
N VAL A 57 0.36 -3.50 -6.02
CA VAL A 57 1.71 -3.19 -5.51
C VAL A 57 2.72 -3.06 -6.63
N ARG A 58 2.63 -3.89 -7.66
CA ARG A 58 3.47 -3.77 -8.85
C ARG A 58 3.21 -2.46 -9.59
N ALA A 59 1.94 -2.10 -9.79
CA ALA A 59 1.57 -0.84 -10.42
C ALA A 59 2.06 0.38 -9.61
N ALA A 60 1.89 0.36 -8.28
CA ALA A 60 2.35 1.43 -7.41
C ALA A 60 3.88 1.58 -7.42
N ASN A 61 4.63 0.47 -7.37
CA ASN A 61 6.09 0.49 -7.46
C ASN A 61 6.62 0.94 -8.84
N ALA A 62 5.84 0.81 -9.90
CA ALA A 62 6.19 1.33 -11.22
C ALA A 62 6.17 2.87 -11.28
N VAL A 63 5.56 3.55 -10.31
CA VAL A 63 5.47 5.01 -10.22
C VAL A 63 6.48 5.52 -9.19
N PRO A 64 7.61 6.12 -9.59
CA PRO A 64 8.66 6.56 -8.67
C PRO A 64 8.16 7.47 -7.54
N GLN A 65 7.23 8.39 -7.85
CA GLN A 65 6.68 9.32 -6.88
C GLN A 65 5.93 8.63 -5.74
N LEU A 66 5.31 7.48 -5.98
CA LEU A 66 4.64 6.69 -4.93
C LEU A 66 5.64 5.94 -4.03
N ARG A 67 6.91 5.85 -4.43
CA ARG A 67 7.99 5.28 -3.61
C ARG A 67 8.76 6.33 -2.80
N ARG A 68 8.36 7.62 -2.91
CA ARG A 68 9.00 8.72 -2.16
C ARG A 68 8.44 8.84 -0.76
N ARG A 69 9.31 9.12 0.20
CA ARG A 69 8.98 9.31 1.61
C ARG A 69 9.69 10.54 2.17
N ILE A 70 9.00 11.23 3.06
CA ILE A 70 9.61 12.31 3.84
C ILE A 70 10.29 11.69 5.06
N LEU A 71 11.58 11.91 5.20
CA LEU A 71 12.35 11.44 6.35
C LEU A 71 12.16 12.37 7.55
N PRO A 72 12.49 11.92 8.79
CA PRO A 72 12.36 12.75 10.00
C PRO A 72 13.15 14.04 9.96
N ASP A 73 14.24 14.09 9.19
CA ASP A 73 15.05 15.28 8.99
C ASP A 73 14.53 16.19 7.86
N GLY A 74 13.40 15.83 7.26
CA GLY A 74 12.74 16.59 6.22
C GLY A 74 13.22 16.31 4.80
N ARG A 75 14.28 15.52 4.62
CA ARG A 75 14.72 15.11 3.28
C ARG A 75 13.70 14.16 2.63
N VAL A 76 13.72 14.09 1.32
CA VAL A 76 12.89 13.14 0.56
C VAL A 76 13.77 11.98 0.10
N ALA A 77 13.36 10.76 0.45
CA ALA A 77 13.95 9.51 0.00
C ALA A 77 13.08 8.86 -1.06
N GLU A 78 13.67 8.30 -2.11
CA GLU A 78 13.00 7.41 -3.06
C GLU A 78 13.50 5.98 -2.83
N TYR A 79 12.61 5.11 -2.39
CA TYR A 79 12.91 3.70 -2.15
C TYR A 79 12.99 2.91 -3.45
N ASP A 80 13.86 1.93 -3.53
CA ASP A 80 13.97 1.04 -4.70
C ASP A 80 12.72 0.17 -4.86
N TRP A 81 12.16 -0.25 -3.73
CA TRP A 81 10.94 -1.04 -3.64
C TRP A 81 10.16 -0.72 -2.36
N CYS A 82 8.84 -0.70 -2.46
CA CYS A 82 7.94 -0.50 -1.33
C CYS A 82 7.02 -1.71 -1.20
N PRO A 83 7.16 -2.54 -0.14
CA PRO A 83 6.28 -3.68 0.08
C PRO A 83 4.92 -3.27 0.62
N PRO A 84 3.86 -4.08 0.42
CA PRO A 84 2.57 -3.85 1.06
C PRO A 84 2.59 -4.29 2.52
N SER A 85 2.02 -3.47 3.40
CA SER A 85 1.53 -3.88 4.71
C SER A 85 0.00 -3.78 4.70
N TYR A 86 -0.69 -4.85 5.08
CA TYR A 86 -2.15 -4.91 5.05
C TYR A 86 -2.72 -5.58 6.29
N THR A 87 -4.00 -5.35 6.54
CA THR A 87 -4.71 -5.94 7.67
C THR A 87 -5.22 -7.35 7.36
N ALA A 88 -4.88 -8.31 8.23
CA ALA A 88 -5.42 -9.66 8.21
C ALA A 88 -6.36 -9.85 9.43
N MET A 89 -7.62 -10.21 9.15
CA MET A 89 -8.67 -10.33 10.17
C MET A 89 -8.56 -11.65 10.91
N LYS A 90 -8.59 -11.60 12.23
CA LYS A 90 -8.71 -12.76 13.12
C LYS A 90 -10.19 -13.18 13.27
N PRO A 91 -10.45 -14.44 13.69
CA PRO A 91 -11.83 -14.90 13.93
C PRO A 91 -12.59 -14.10 15.00
N ASP A 92 -11.90 -13.46 15.92
CA ASP A 92 -12.46 -12.59 16.98
C ASP A 92 -12.84 -11.18 16.49
N GLY A 93 -12.64 -10.87 15.20
CA GLY A 93 -12.94 -9.57 14.61
C GLY A 93 -11.84 -8.52 14.80
N VAL A 94 -10.76 -8.86 15.48
CA VAL A 94 -9.55 -8.00 15.58
C VAL A 94 -8.64 -8.30 14.40
N TYR A 95 -7.89 -7.31 13.93
CA TYR A 95 -6.92 -7.50 12.86
C TYR A 95 -5.47 -7.46 13.36
N VAL A 96 -4.60 -8.03 12.57
CA VAL A 96 -3.14 -7.94 12.69
C VAL A 96 -2.55 -7.44 11.38
N TYR A 97 -1.35 -6.86 11.42
CA TYR A 97 -0.65 -6.45 10.20
C TYR A 97 0.10 -7.62 9.57
N CYS A 98 0.10 -7.63 8.24
CA CYS A 98 0.80 -8.63 7.45
C CYS A 98 1.57 -7.93 6.33
N THR A 99 2.89 -8.12 6.29
CA THR A 99 3.77 -7.58 5.28
C THR A 99 4.31 -8.69 4.39
N VAL A 100 4.29 -8.49 3.07
CA VAL A 100 4.93 -9.37 2.09
C VAL A 100 6.10 -8.64 1.47
N GLU A 101 7.31 -9.02 1.86
CA GLU A 101 8.54 -8.33 1.48
C GLU A 101 9.06 -8.76 0.11
N GLY A 102 9.66 -7.80 -0.59
CA GLY A 102 10.44 -8.03 -1.80
C GLY A 102 9.65 -8.05 -3.11
N ASP A 103 10.37 -7.79 -4.19
CA ASP A 103 9.88 -7.97 -5.55
C ASP A 103 10.06 -9.42 -5.97
N MET A 104 8.96 -10.11 -6.26
CA MET A 104 8.98 -11.52 -6.58
C MET A 104 7.94 -11.88 -7.65
N PRO A 105 8.11 -13.01 -8.36
CA PRO A 105 7.13 -13.50 -9.32
C PRO A 105 5.78 -13.81 -8.67
N TYR A 106 4.71 -13.68 -9.45
CA TYR A 106 3.33 -13.82 -8.98
C TYR A 106 3.06 -15.08 -8.14
N GLY A 107 3.49 -16.26 -8.63
CA GLY A 107 3.28 -17.52 -7.89
C GLY A 107 3.98 -17.54 -6.53
N THR A 108 5.20 -17.02 -6.47
CA THR A 108 5.98 -16.89 -5.24
C THR A 108 5.30 -15.91 -4.27
N PHE A 109 4.81 -14.77 -4.78
CA PHE A 109 4.09 -13.78 -3.97
C PHE A 109 2.84 -14.37 -3.32
N ILE A 110 2.05 -15.15 -4.07
CA ILE A 110 0.86 -15.81 -3.52
C ILE A 110 1.23 -16.79 -2.41
N ALA A 111 2.23 -17.64 -2.64
CA ALA A 111 2.67 -18.63 -1.64
C ALA A 111 3.22 -17.93 -0.39
N GLU A 112 4.05 -16.92 -0.57
CA GLU A 112 4.62 -16.14 0.53
C GLU A 112 3.53 -15.35 1.30
N GLY A 113 2.63 -14.71 0.61
CA GLY A 113 1.50 -14.01 1.23
C GLY A 113 0.63 -14.94 2.09
N GLN A 114 0.32 -16.12 1.59
CA GLN A 114 -0.42 -17.12 2.37
C GLN A 114 0.38 -17.64 3.59
N ARG A 115 1.69 -17.81 3.44
CA ARG A 115 2.58 -18.23 4.54
C ARG A 115 2.61 -17.15 5.62
N ARG A 116 2.89 -15.91 5.24
CA ARG A 116 2.95 -14.76 6.16
C ARG A 116 1.62 -14.52 6.87
N GLN A 117 0.48 -14.61 6.15
CA GLN A 117 -0.84 -14.50 6.78
C GLN A 117 -1.04 -15.52 7.90
N ARG A 118 -0.68 -16.80 7.67
CA ARG A 118 -0.77 -17.82 8.73
C ARG A 118 0.08 -17.44 9.92
N GLU A 119 1.35 -17.09 9.71
CA GLU A 119 2.29 -16.74 10.78
C GLU A 119 1.79 -15.56 11.64
N VAL A 120 1.34 -14.45 11.00
CA VAL A 120 0.88 -13.29 11.77
C VAL A 120 -0.43 -13.56 12.51
N LEU A 121 -1.32 -14.36 11.94
CA LEU A 121 -2.56 -14.76 12.59
C LEU A 121 -2.31 -15.68 13.79
N GLU A 122 -1.36 -16.62 13.68
CA GLU A 122 -0.92 -17.48 14.79
C GLU A 122 -0.23 -16.68 15.90
N ARG A 123 0.65 -15.74 15.54
CA ARG A 123 1.31 -14.83 16.48
C ARG A 123 0.29 -13.94 17.21
N GLY A 124 -0.70 -13.45 16.50
CA GLY A 124 -1.85 -12.71 17.04
C GLY A 124 -1.54 -11.33 17.60
N THR A 125 -0.33 -10.79 17.44
CA THR A 125 0.08 -9.47 17.93
C THR A 125 -0.04 -8.41 16.84
N LEU A 126 -0.47 -7.19 17.24
CA LEU A 126 -0.54 -6.03 16.35
C LEU A 126 0.85 -5.38 16.24
N THR A 127 1.72 -5.99 15.45
CA THR A 127 3.07 -5.49 15.19
C THR A 127 3.32 -5.48 13.69
N GLU A 128 4.00 -4.45 13.21
CA GLU A 128 4.51 -4.39 11.85
C GLU A 128 5.96 -4.87 11.83
N ASP A 129 6.26 -5.76 10.88
CA ASP A 129 7.62 -6.27 10.70
C ASP A 129 8.29 -5.47 9.55
N GLY A 130 9.49 -4.94 9.78
CA GLY A 130 10.30 -4.28 8.76
C GLY A 130 10.38 -2.75 8.87
N ASP A 131 10.84 -2.12 7.79
CA ASP A 131 10.94 -0.65 7.70
C ASP A 131 9.58 -0.04 7.32
N VAL A 132 8.81 0.35 8.34
CA VAL A 132 7.44 0.90 8.21
C VAL A 132 7.37 2.07 7.21
N ARG A 133 8.42 2.90 7.12
CA ARG A 133 8.45 4.00 6.14
C ARG A 133 8.46 3.52 4.70
N SER A 134 8.99 2.35 4.43
CA SER A 134 9.00 1.83 3.06
C SER A 134 7.62 1.35 2.58
N PHE A 135 6.66 1.12 3.46
CA PHE A 135 5.42 0.41 3.14
C PHE A 135 4.45 1.21 2.28
N PHE A 136 3.70 0.48 1.45
CA PHE A 136 2.34 0.86 1.06
C PHE A 136 1.37 0.27 2.08
N PHE A 137 0.60 1.13 2.75
CA PHE A 137 -0.47 0.64 3.60
C PHE A 137 -1.69 0.28 2.76
N VAL A 138 -2.13 -0.96 2.90
CA VAL A 138 -3.21 -1.50 2.07
C VAL A 138 -4.37 -1.96 2.95
N SER A 139 -5.58 -1.56 2.58
CA SER A 139 -6.80 -1.97 3.26
C SER A 139 -7.86 -2.41 2.25
N SER A 140 -8.66 -3.41 2.62
CA SER A 140 -9.82 -3.78 1.82
C SER A 140 -11.07 -3.80 2.68
N VAL A 141 -12.18 -3.32 2.08
CA VAL A 141 -13.52 -3.31 2.69
C VAL A 141 -14.45 -4.13 1.80
N PRO A 142 -14.30 -5.48 1.76
CA PRO A 142 -14.90 -6.33 0.72
C PRO A 142 -16.42 -6.47 0.82
N TRP A 143 -17.02 -5.97 1.88
CA TRP A 143 -18.48 -5.99 2.10
C TRP A 143 -19.19 -4.70 1.67
N VAL A 144 -18.43 -3.62 1.34
CA VAL A 144 -18.99 -2.33 0.94
C VAL A 144 -18.48 -1.94 -0.44
N HIS A 145 -19.41 -1.55 -1.33
CA HIS A 145 -19.08 -0.78 -2.52
C HIS A 145 -19.15 0.71 -2.17
N TYR A 146 -18.08 1.46 -2.39
CA TYR A 146 -18.01 2.89 -2.08
C TYR A 146 -17.46 3.68 -3.27
N SER A 147 -17.89 4.91 -3.41
CA SER A 147 -17.41 5.86 -4.42
C SER A 147 -16.20 6.67 -3.96
N GLN A 148 -15.94 6.70 -2.65
CA GLN A 148 -14.79 7.38 -2.06
C GLN A 148 -14.45 6.78 -0.70
N LEU A 149 -13.17 6.64 -0.42
CA LEU A 149 -12.64 6.31 0.91
C LEU A 149 -11.37 7.13 1.16
N GLN A 150 -11.32 7.77 2.31
CA GLN A 150 -10.12 8.46 2.82
C GLN A 150 -9.59 7.71 4.05
N PRO A 151 -8.54 6.92 3.93
CA PRO A 151 -7.89 6.31 5.09
C PRO A 151 -7.28 7.38 6.01
N PRO A 152 -7.21 7.15 7.33
CA PRO A 152 -6.55 8.05 8.25
C PRO A 152 -5.04 8.08 7.98
N ALA A 153 -4.41 9.23 8.25
CA ALA A 153 -2.95 9.37 8.32
C ALA A 153 -2.54 9.53 9.80
N GLU A 154 -1.35 9.06 10.13
CA GLU A 154 -0.85 9.11 11.50
C GLU A 154 -0.50 10.53 11.94
N SER A 155 0.09 11.31 11.05
CA SER A 155 0.48 12.70 11.27
C SER A 155 0.59 13.45 9.95
N PRO A 156 0.70 14.80 9.95
CA PRO A 156 0.97 15.57 8.73
C PRO A 156 2.27 15.19 8.00
N ASP A 157 3.24 14.62 8.69
CA ASP A 157 4.51 14.16 8.12
C ASP A 157 4.46 12.72 7.60
N ASP A 158 3.32 12.03 7.77
CA ASP A 158 3.14 10.70 7.23
C ASP A 158 3.02 10.75 5.69
N SER A 159 4.00 10.22 5.03
CA SER A 159 4.10 10.22 3.56
C SER A 159 3.91 8.84 2.94
N ASN A 160 3.47 7.85 3.72
CA ASN A 160 3.18 6.52 3.22
C ASN A 160 1.88 6.53 2.38
N PRO A 161 1.91 6.13 1.12
CA PRO A 161 0.68 5.98 0.35
C PRO A 161 -0.24 4.94 0.97
N ARG A 162 -1.53 5.27 1.05
CA ARG A 162 -2.59 4.37 1.48
C ARG A 162 -3.44 3.98 0.29
N ILE A 163 -3.53 2.69 0.06
CA ILE A 163 -4.26 2.12 -1.08
C ILE A 163 -5.40 1.28 -0.54
N SER A 164 -6.60 1.52 -1.02
CA SER A 164 -7.76 0.75 -0.55
C SER A 164 -8.71 0.42 -1.69
N TRP A 165 -9.43 -0.69 -1.53
CA TRP A 165 -10.51 -1.07 -2.44
C TRP A 165 -11.71 -1.63 -1.69
N GLY A 166 -12.87 -1.42 -2.28
CA GLY A 166 -14.14 -1.94 -1.81
C GLY A 166 -14.52 -3.27 -2.44
N LYS A 167 -15.79 -3.61 -2.31
CA LYS A 167 -16.41 -4.74 -2.99
C LYS A 167 -16.43 -4.47 -4.50
N TYR A 168 -15.91 -5.41 -5.28
CA TYR A 168 -16.07 -5.35 -6.74
C TYR A 168 -17.52 -5.67 -7.16
N VAL A 169 -17.92 -5.16 -8.31
CA VAL A 169 -19.23 -5.40 -8.92
C VAL A 169 -19.04 -5.92 -10.34
N THR A 170 -19.98 -6.70 -10.81
CA THR A 170 -20.04 -7.11 -12.21
C THR A 170 -20.93 -6.12 -12.96
N VAL A 171 -20.42 -5.55 -14.04
CA VAL A 171 -21.17 -4.68 -14.95
C VAL A 171 -21.47 -5.50 -16.20
N ASN A 172 -22.75 -5.62 -16.55
CA ASN A 172 -23.23 -6.31 -17.76
C ASN A 172 -23.26 -5.36 -18.96
#